data_f0c730373924d2b872ea9f6d27123610
#
_entry.id   f0c730373924d2b872ea9f6d27123610
#
_cell.length_a   1.000
_cell.length_b   1.000
_cell.length_c   1.000
_cell.angle_alpha   90.00
_cell.angle_beta   90.00
_cell.angle_gamma   90.00
#
_symmetry.space_group_name_H-M   'P 1'
#
loop_
_entity.id
_entity.type
_entity.pdbx_description
1 polymer ?
#
loop_
_entity_poly.entity_id
_entity_poly.type
_entity_poly.pdbx_seq_one_letter_code
_entity_poly.pdbx_strand_id
1 'polypeptide(L)'
;QSECDRCKSVDKREQVSIMERRLKKMEDKVTIKIKYLSKDIDDLKYIDGKSDWIDLRSAETVEMKAGDFRLIPLGIAMALPEGYEAHIAPRSSTFRNYGIIQTNSVGVVDESYCGDEDEWKLPVYATRDCRIEMNDRVAQFRIMKHQPAIDFEECTRLNKESRGGFGSTGRK
;
A
#
# COMPACT_ATOMS: atom_id res chain seq x y z
N GLN A 1 24.27 39.44 18.06
CA GLN A 1 23.01 38.95 18.67
C GLN A 1 21.84 39.59 17.93
N SER A 2 21.32 38.98 16.86
CA SER A 2 19.94 39.17 16.42
C SER A 2 19.63 37.93 15.57
N GLU A 3 19.16 36.87 16.20
CA GLU A 3 18.46 35.82 15.50
C GLU A 3 17.17 36.39 14.90
N CYS A 4 17.10 36.30 13.59
CA CYS A 4 16.09 36.92 12.75
C CYS A 4 14.67 36.48 13.16
N ASP A 5 13.82 37.41 13.60
CA ASP A 5 12.39 37.18 13.92
C ASP A 5 11.61 36.50 12.79
N ARG A 6 12.13 36.54 11.55
CA ARG A 6 11.59 35.85 10.37
C ARG A 6 11.73 34.32 10.45
N CYS A 7 12.80 33.80 11.05
CA CYS A 7 13.00 32.35 11.26
C CYS A 7 12.03 31.78 12.30
N LYS A 8 11.73 32.54 13.36
CA LYS A 8 10.78 32.11 14.41
C LYS A 8 9.33 32.09 13.92
N SER A 9 8.97 32.96 12.96
CA SER A 9 7.61 33.01 12.40
C SER A 9 7.32 31.89 11.38
N VAL A 10 8.33 31.42 10.65
CA VAL A 10 8.23 30.28 9.73
C VAL A 10 8.00 29.00 10.51
N ASP A 11 8.75 28.79 11.59
CA ASP A 11 8.62 27.61 12.44
C ASP A 11 7.22 27.50 13.11
N LYS A 12 6.66 28.59 13.60
CA LYS A 12 5.31 28.61 14.19
C LYS A 12 4.21 28.29 13.17
N ARG A 13 4.30 28.81 11.93
CA ARG A 13 3.32 28.53 10.86
C ARG A 13 3.40 27.09 10.40
N GLU A 14 4.59 26.54 10.32
CA GLU A 14 4.82 25.16 9.96
C GLU A 14 4.29 24.21 11.05
N GLN A 15 4.52 24.51 12.31
CA GLN A 15 3.99 23.76 13.45
C GLN A 15 2.45 23.79 13.49
N VAL A 16 1.82 24.95 13.24
CA VAL A 16 0.36 25.09 13.15
C VAL A 16 -0.17 24.24 11.99
N SER A 17 0.44 24.31 10.81
CA SER A 17 0.04 23.52 9.64
C SER A 17 0.16 22.00 9.86
N ILE A 18 1.22 21.58 10.59
CA ILE A 18 1.41 20.17 10.97
C ILE A 18 0.33 19.74 11.96
N MET A 19 0.01 20.60 12.92
CA MET A 19 -1.01 20.33 13.93
C MET A 19 -2.42 20.26 13.33
N GLU A 20 -2.76 21.17 12.42
CA GLU A 20 -4.04 21.14 11.68
C GLU A 20 -4.19 19.87 10.84
N ARG A 21 -3.12 19.45 10.12
CA ARG A 21 -3.11 18.17 9.40
C ARG A 21 -3.29 16.97 10.32
N ARG A 22 -2.69 17.00 11.51
CA ARG A 22 -2.86 15.93 12.51
C ARG A 22 -4.28 15.90 13.07
N LEU A 23 -4.86 17.05 13.37
CA LEU A 23 -6.25 17.17 13.84
C LEU A 23 -7.22 16.66 12.77
N LYS A 24 -7.08 17.08 11.52
CA LYS A 24 -7.90 16.60 10.40
C LYS A 24 -7.75 15.10 10.18
N LYS A 25 -6.54 14.56 10.32
CA LYS A 25 -6.30 13.10 10.24
C LYS A 25 -6.92 12.32 11.41
N MET A 26 -7.15 12.98 12.55
CA MET A 26 -7.83 12.37 13.70
C MET A 26 -9.37 12.40 13.54
N GLU A 27 -9.92 13.42 12.90
CA GLU A 27 -11.37 13.53 12.59
C GLU A 27 -11.81 12.50 11.55
N ASP A 28 -10.94 12.14 10.59
CA ASP A 28 -11.21 11.15 9.53
C ASP A 28 -10.73 9.73 9.90
N LYS A 29 -10.60 9.42 11.19
CA LYS A 29 -10.08 8.13 11.65
C LYS A 29 -11.03 6.98 11.31
N VAL A 30 -10.51 6.02 10.58
CA VAL A 30 -11.19 4.76 10.23
C VAL A 30 -10.65 3.64 11.11
N THR A 31 -11.54 2.81 11.66
CA THR A 31 -11.16 1.63 12.46
C THR A 31 -11.27 0.38 11.61
N ILE A 32 -10.19 -0.40 11.55
CA ILE A 32 -10.12 -1.71 10.89
C ILE A 32 -9.99 -2.77 11.97
N LYS A 33 -10.84 -3.80 11.91
CA LYS A 33 -10.66 -4.99 12.74
C LYS A 33 -9.58 -5.85 12.12
N ILE A 34 -8.56 -6.18 12.90
CA ILE A 34 -7.46 -7.04 12.48
C ILE A 34 -7.35 -8.27 13.38
N LYS A 35 -7.10 -9.41 12.76
CA LYS A 35 -6.75 -10.67 13.43
C LYS A 35 -5.33 -11.05 13.01
N TYR A 36 -4.44 -11.18 13.98
CA TYR A 36 -3.10 -11.71 13.75
C TYR A 36 -3.16 -13.24 13.76
N LEU A 37 -2.84 -13.85 12.62
CA LEU A 37 -2.76 -15.31 12.45
C LEU A 37 -1.37 -15.85 12.83
N SER A 38 -0.36 -14.99 12.77
CA SER A 38 0.98 -15.26 13.28
C SER A 38 1.28 -14.37 14.48
N LYS A 39 1.92 -14.95 15.51
CA LYS A 39 2.39 -14.22 16.69
C LYS A 39 3.86 -13.76 16.55
N ASP A 40 4.49 -14.15 15.45
CA ASP A 40 5.93 -13.92 15.21
C ASP A 40 6.19 -12.70 14.31
N ILE A 41 5.13 -11.97 13.96
CA ILE A 41 5.24 -10.70 13.26
C ILE A 41 4.93 -9.54 14.21
N ASP A 42 5.60 -8.41 14.02
CA ASP A 42 5.29 -7.18 14.74
C ASP A 42 3.92 -6.63 14.34
N ASP A 43 3.26 -5.98 15.28
CA ASP A 43 2.00 -5.29 15.04
C ASP A 43 2.13 -4.25 13.92
N LEU A 44 1.10 -4.19 13.08
CA LEU A 44 1.04 -3.22 11.99
C LEU A 44 0.87 -1.80 12.55
N LYS A 45 1.68 -0.88 12.08
CA LYS A 45 1.63 0.52 12.49
C LYS A 45 2.14 1.45 11.41
N TYR A 46 1.70 2.70 11.47
CA TYR A 46 2.32 3.76 10.67
C TYR A 46 3.78 3.98 11.07
N ILE A 47 4.59 4.37 10.09
CA ILE A 47 5.89 4.98 10.36
C ILE A 47 5.65 6.49 10.39
N ASP A 48 5.54 7.05 11.60
CA ASP A 48 5.17 8.45 11.82
C ASP A 48 6.03 9.42 11.00
N GLY A 49 5.33 10.30 10.28
CA GLY A 49 5.95 11.37 9.49
C GLY A 49 6.68 10.91 8.23
N LYS A 50 6.65 9.61 7.87
CA LYS A 50 7.40 9.09 6.72
C LYS A 50 6.55 8.50 5.62
N SER A 51 5.46 7.81 5.95
CA SER A 51 4.63 7.14 4.95
C SER A 51 3.17 7.10 5.37
N ASP A 52 2.29 7.23 4.37
CA ASP A 52 0.85 7.01 4.51
C ASP A 52 0.48 5.53 4.28
N TRP A 53 1.43 4.74 3.81
CA TRP A 53 1.31 3.29 3.65
C TRP A 53 1.81 2.56 4.89
N ILE A 54 1.18 1.44 5.22
CA ILE A 54 1.52 0.59 6.35
C ILE A 54 2.27 -0.63 5.84
N ASP A 55 3.43 -0.93 6.42
CA ASP A 55 4.24 -2.07 6.03
C ASP A 55 3.56 -3.40 6.39
N LEU A 56 3.65 -4.37 5.48
CA LEU A 56 3.24 -5.77 5.64
C LEU A 56 4.47 -6.67 5.76
N ARG A 57 4.36 -7.67 6.60
CA ARG A 57 5.48 -8.54 6.98
C ARG A 57 5.27 -9.97 6.50
N SER A 58 6.36 -10.67 6.22
CA SER A 58 6.31 -12.11 5.99
C SER A 58 6.01 -12.85 7.29
N ALA A 59 5.01 -13.73 7.29
CA ALA A 59 4.66 -14.55 8.43
C ALA A 59 5.51 -15.83 8.55
N GLU A 60 6.41 -16.06 7.59
CA GLU A 60 7.31 -17.21 7.58
C GLU A 60 8.66 -16.86 6.93
N THR A 61 9.67 -17.68 7.21
CA THR A 61 10.92 -17.63 6.45
C THR A 61 10.72 -18.37 5.14
N VAL A 62 11.01 -17.70 4.01
CA VAL A 62 10.82 -18.25 2.66
C VAL A 62 12.15 -18.26 1.92
N GLU A 63 12.53 -19.43 1.40
CA GLU A 63 13.63 -19.57 0.43
C GLU A 63 13.07 -19.78 -0.96
N MET A 64 13.57 -19.02 -1.93
CA MET A 64 13.14 -19.08 -3.32
C MET A 64 14.35 -19.15 -4.25
N LYS A 65 14.20 -19.96 -5.30
CA LYS A 65 15.13 -19.98 -6.44
C LYS A 65 14.66 -19.02 -7.53
N ALA A 66 15.60 -18.56 -8.35
CA ALA A 66 15.25 -17.81 -9.56
C ALA A 66 14.21 -18.59 -10.37
N GLY A 67 13.10 -17.93 -10.71
CA GLY A 67 11.99 -18.55 -11.44
C GLY A 67 10.84 -19.08 -10.56
N ASP A 68 11.02 -19.14 -9.24
CA ASP A 68 9.98 -19.61 -8.34
C ASP A 68 8.83 -18.60 -8.22
N PHE A 69 7.61 -19.14 -8.14
CA PHE A 69 6.42 -18.41 -7.71
C PHE A 69 6.00 -18.86 -6.31
N ARG A 70 5.66 -17.89 -5.46
CA ARG A 70 5.15 -18.14 -4.11
C ARG A 70 4.03 -17.20 -3.73
N LEU A 71 3.13 -17.69 -2.89
CA LEU A 71 2.18 -16.89 -2.10
C LEU A 71 2.76 -16.74 -0.70
N ILE A 72 3.41 -15.61 -0.42
CA ILE A 72 4.00 -15.36 0.90
C ILE A 72 2.88 -14.99 1.87
N PRO A 73 2.67 -15.76 2.97
CA PRO A 73 1.67 -15.43 3.96
C PRO A 73 2.08 -14.16 4.72
N LEU A 74 1.12 -13.29 4.98
CA LEU A 74 1.34 -12.02 5.69
C LEU A 74 0.90 -12.08 7.16
N GLY A 75 0.36 -13.22 7.60
CA GLY A 75 0.02 -13.50 9.00
C GLY A 75 -1.13 -12.68 9.56
N ILE A 76 -1.96 -12.10 8.71
CA ILE A 76 -3.08 -11.24 9.10
C ILE A 76 -4.34 -11.54 8.29
N ALA A 77 -5.49 -11.35 8.93
CA ALA A 77 -6.80 -11.20 8.29
C ALA A 77 -7.44 -9.91 8.79
N MET A 78 -8.16 -9.20 7.94
CA MET A 78 -8.79 -7.93 8.29
C MET A 78 -10.22 -7.85 7.81
N ALA A 79 -11.09 -7.21 8.61
CA ALA A 79 -12.39 -6.75 8.16
C ALA A 79 -12.30 -5.26 7.86
N LEU A 80 -12.29 -4.92 6.58
CA LEU A 80 -12.30 -3.54 6.12
C LEU A 80 -13.67 -2.91 6.38
N PRO A 81 -13.74 -1.59 6.61
CA PRO A 81 -15.03 -0.89 6.73
C PRO A 81 -15.78 -0.92 5.40
N GLU A 82 -17.10 -0.88 5.49
CA GLU A 82 -17.98 -0.77 4.31
C GLU A 82 -17.55 0.40 3.41
N GLY A 83 -17.52 0.15 2.11
CA GLY A 83 -17.14 1.14 1.11
C GLY A 83 -15.63 1.37 0.96
N TYR A 84 -14.80 0.46 1.50
CA TYR A 84 -13.34 0.52 1.35
C TYR A 84 -12.78 -0.80 0.83
N GLU A 85 -11.68 -0.69 0.09
CA GLU A 85 -10.83 -1.79 -0.33
C GLU A 85 -9.38 -1.52 0.08
N ALA A 86 -8.57 -2.56 0.21
CA ALA A 86 -7.14 -2.38 0.45
C ALA A 86 -6.34 -2.61 -0.83
N HIS A 87 -5.32 -1.77 -1.04
CA HIS A 87 -4.34 -1.93 -2.10
C HIS A 87 -3.01 -2.34 -1.50
N ILE A 88 -2.45 -3.44 -2.00
CA ILE A 88 -1.14 -3.97 -1.60
C ILE A 88 -0.15 -3.73 -2.73
N ALA A 89 0.98 -3.12 -2.39
CA ALA A 89 2.07 -2.86 -3.33
C ALA A 89 3.42 -3.27 -2.73
N PRO A 90 4.45 -3.53 -3.55
CA PRO A 90 5.80 -3.72 -3.03
C PRO A 90 6.30 -2.41 -2.40
N ARG A 91 7.23 -2.51 -1.46
CA ARG A 91 7.98 -1.37 -0.96
C ARG A 91 9.07 -0.97 -1.97
N SER A 92 9.52 0.26 -1.94
CA SER A 92 10.59 0.74 -2.82
C SER A 92 11.88 -0.10 -2.75
N SER A 93 12.11 -0.77 -1.63
CA SER A 93 13.28 -1.63 -1.40
C SER A 93 13.05 -3.12 -1.68
N THR A 94 11.82 -3.57 -1.91
CA THR A 94 11.47 -4.99 -2.00
C THR A 94 12.26 -5.70 -3.10
N PHE A 95 12.28 -5.16 -4.32
CA PHE A 95 13.03 -5.76 -5.42
C PHE A 95 14.54 -5.74 -5.16
N ARG A 96 15.08 -4.61 -4.68
CA ARG A 96 16.51 -4.48 -4.38
C ARG A 96 16.97 -5.48 -3.33
N ASN A 97 16.19 -5.66 -2.26
CA ASN A 97 16.56 -6.52 -1.14
C ASN A 97 16.42 -8.01 -1.50
N TYR A 98 15.31 -8.38 -2.14
CA TYR A 98 14.95 -9.79 -2.33
C TYR A 98 14.94 -10.24 -3.78
N GLY A 99 14.93 -9.34 -4.76
CA GLY A 99 14.79 -9.69 -6.17
C GLY A 99 13.44 -10.29 -6.53
N ILE A 100 12.40 -10.04 -5.74
CA ILE A 100 11.05 -10.51 -5.99
C ILE A 100 10.21 -9.42 -6.67
N ILE A 101 9.32 -9.86 -7.55
CA ILE A 101 8.32 -9.03 -8.23
C ILE A 101 6.93 -9.49 -7.77
N GLN A 102 6.10 -8.56 -7.33
CA GLN A 102 4.69 -8.84 -7.06
C GLN A 102 3.97 -9.11 -8.38
N THR A 103 3.39 -10.31 -8.53
CA THR A 103 2.90 -10.79 -9.83
C THR A 103 1.58 -10.19 -10.28
N ASN A 104 0.78 -9.68 -9.35
CA ASN A 104 -0.48 -8.99 -9.63
C ASN A 104 -0.35 -7.46 -9.66
N SER A 105 0.85 -6.91 -9.72
CA SER A 105 1.19 -5.47 -9.74
C SER A 105 0.66 -4.70 -8.55
N VAL A 106 -0.66 -4.67 -8.36
CA VAL A 106 -1.36 -4.17 -7.19
C VAL A 106 -2.28 -5.27 -6.68
N GLY A 107 -2.07 -5.71 -5.44
CA GLY A 107 -3.00 -6.61 -4.77
C GLY A 107 -4.24 -5.82 -4.33
N VAL A 108 -5.42 -6.29 -4.70
CA VAL A 108 -6.67 -5.69 -4.24
C VAL A 108 -7.34 -6.66 -3.29
N VAL A 109 -7.65 -6.17 -2.08
CA VAL A 109 -8.42 -6.92 -1.09
C VAL A 109 -9.75 -6.21 -0.90
N ASP A 110 -10.81 -6.88 -1.31
CA ASP A 110 -12.19 -6.42 -1.21
C ASP A 110 -12.70 -6.53 0.25
N GLU A 111 -13.68 -5.71 0.62
CA GLU A 111 -14.28 -5.73 1.96
C GLU A 111 -14.98 -7.06 2.29
N SER A 112 -15.40 -7.84 1.28
CA SER A 112 -16.00 -9.15 1.46
C SER A 112 -14.99 -10.23 1.87
N TYR A 113 -13.67 -10.00 1.67
CA TYR A 113 -12.60 -10.90 2.10
C TYR A 113 -12.23 -10.62 3.57
N CYS A 114 -13.09 -11.04 4.49
CA CYS A 114 -13.07 -10.64 5.89
C CYS A 114 -13.31 -11.79 6.88
N GLY A 115 -13.20 -13.03 6.41
CA GLY A 115 -13.32 -14.22 7.27
C GLY A 115 -12.13 -14.39 8.20
N ASP A 116 -12.35 -15.18 9.26
CA ASP A 116 -11.33 -15.42 10.29
C ASP A 116 -10.05 -16.08 9.77
N GLU A 117 -10.12 -16.78 8.64
CA GLU A 117 -9.03 -17.49 7.99
C GLU A 117 -8.67 -16.90 6.62
N ASP A 118 -9.27 -15.77 6.27
CA ASP A 118 -8.98 -15.04 5.03
C ASP A 118 -7.64 -14.30 5.15
N GLU A 119 -6.57 -15.09 5.22
CA GLU A 119 -5.21 -14.59 5.34
C GLU A 119 -4.78 -13.81 4.11
N TRP A 120 -4.27 -12.61 4.33
CA TRP A 120 -3.64 -11.84 3.26
C TRP A 120 -2.32 -12.48 2.84
N LYS A 121 -2.13 -12.61 1.51
CA LYS A 121 -0.92 -13.21 0.94
C LYS A 121 -0.36 -12.31 -0.16
N LEU A 122 0.97 -12.34 -0.28
CA LEU A 122 1.69 -11.61 -1.33
C LEU A 122 2.12 -12.59 -2.43
N PRO A 123 1.52 -12.53 -3.65
CA PRO A 123 1.97 -13.34 -4.77
C PRO A 123 3.25 -12.75 -5.36
N VAL A 124 4.32 -13.53 -5.41
CA VAL A 124 5.62 -13.07 -5.90
C VAL A 124 6.29 -14.05 -6.84
N TYR A 125 7.10 -13.51 -7.73
CA TYR A 125 8.02 -14.22 -8.61
C TYR A 125 9.45 -13.81 -8.28
N ALA A 126 10.34 -14.78 -8.08
CA ALA A 126 11.74 -14.54 -7.79
C ALA A 126 12.57 -14.42 -9.07
N THR A 127 13.27 -13.28 -9.25
CA THR A 127 14.17 -13.08 -10.39
C THR A 127 15.59 -13.60 -10.12
N ARG A 128 15.89 -13.92 -8.87
CA ARG A 128 17.15 -14.50 -8.39
C ARG A 128 16.89 -15.33 -7.14
N ASP A 129 17.85 -16.18 -6.78
CA ASP A 129 17.83 -16.87 -5.49
C ASP A 129 17.75 -15.84 -4.35
N CYS A 130 16.84 -16.06 -3.43
CA CYS A 130 16.65 -15.16 -2.30
C CYS A 130 16.13 -15.88 -1.07
N ARG A 131 16.32 -15.24 0.07
CA ARG A 131 15.77 -15.63 1.37
C ARG A 131 15.09 -14.42 1.98
N ILE A 132 13.87 -14.61 2.45
CA ILE A 132 13.06 -13.64 3.18
C ILE A 132 12.89 -14.23 4.57
N GLU A 133 13.28 -13.48 5.59
CA GLU A 133 13.12 -13.94 6.96
C GLU A 133 11.70 -13.64 7.46
N MET A 134 11.23 -14.47 8.38
CA MET A 134 10.03 -14.16 9.14
C MET A 134 10.13 -12.75 9.75
N ASN A 135 9.01 -12.02 9.72
CA ASN A 135 8.91 -10.64 10.18
C ASN A 135 9.61 -9.58 9.29
N ASP A 136 10.22 -9.98 8.17
CA ASP A 136 10.71 -9.03 7.18
C ASP A 136 9.57 -8.22 6.55
N ARG A 137 9.79 -6.92 6.33
CA ARG A 137 8.84 -6.03 5.64
C ARG A 137 8.93 -6.23 4.13
N VAL A 138 7.97 -6.96 3.56
CA VAL A 138 8.01 -7.39 2.14
C VAL A 138 7.10 -6.60 1.23
N ALA A 139 6.06 -5.97 1.78
CA ALA A 139 5.08 -5.18 1.04
C ALA A 139 4.57 -4.04 1.91
N GLN A 140 3.64 -3.28 1.38
CA GLN A 140 2.91 -2.22 2.09
C GLN A 140 1.49 -2.13 1.57
N PHE A 141 0.57 -1.59 2.37
CA PHE A 141 -0.81 -1.39 1.97
C PHE A 141 -1.35 -0.05 2.39
N ARG A 142 -2.42 0.36 1.73
CA ARG A 142 -3.33 1.43 2.15
C ARG A 142 -4.76 1.04 1.83
N ILE A 143 -5.73 1.68 2.46
CA ILE A 143 -7.14 1.56 2.09
C ILE A 143 -7.56 2.68 1.14
N MET A 144 -8.49 2.36 0.26
CA MET A 144 -9.09 3.29 -0.70
C MET A 144 -10.61 3.20 -0.60
N LYS A 145 -11.30 4.32 -0.80
CA LYS A 145 -12.76 4.29 -0.97
C LYS A 145 -13.10 3.60 -2.29
N HIS A 146 -14.21 2.84 -2.29
CA HIS A 146 -14.75 2.28 -3.53
C HIS A 146 -15.01 3.38 -4.55
N GLN A 147 -14.85 3.06 -5.82
CA GLN A 147 -15.26 3.95 -6.89
C GLN A 147 -16.79 4.12 -6.88
N PRO A 148 -17.33 5.22 -7.41
CA PRO A 148 -18.76 5.37 -7.59
C PRO A 148 -19.35 4.22 -8.41
N ALA A 149 -20.62 3.89 -8.21
CA ALA A 149 -21.33 2.97 -9.08
C ALA A 149 -21.25 3.46 -10.54
N ILE A 150 -20.91 2.55 -11.44
CA ILE A 150 -20.74 2.84 -12.86
C ILE A 150 -21.87 2.17 -13.62
N ASP A 151 -22.54 2.94 -14.45
CA ASP A 151 -23.46 2.45 -15.46
C ASP A 151 -22.86 2.69 -16.86
N PHE A 152 -22.92 1.68 -17.74
CA PHE A 152 -22.37 1.76 -19.08
C PHE A 152 -23.47 1.99 -20.11
N GLU A 153 -23.45 3.15 -20.76
CA GLU A 153 -24.29 3.44 -21.91
C GLU A 153 -23.51 3.15 -23.21
N GLU A 154 -23.94 2.14 -23.95
CA GLU A 154 -23.35 1.81 -25.24
C GLU A 154 -23.67 2.92 -26.25
N CYS A 155 -22.65 3.42 -26.92
CA CYS A 155 -22.80 4.41 -27.97
C CYS A 155 -21.91 4.09 -29.17
N THR A 156 -22.35 4.50 -30.35
CA THR A 156 -21.58 4.29 -31.61
C THR A 156 -20.46 5.31 -31.79
N ARG A 157 -20.51 6.44 -31.08
CA ARG A 157 -19.56 7.55 -31.20
C ARG A 157 -19.38 8.27 -29.86
N LEU A 158 -18.13 8.56 -29.49
CA LEU A 158 -17.77 9.37 -28.32
C LEU A 158 -17.69 10.87 -28.61
N ASN A 159 -18.00 11.30 -29.85
CA ASN A 159 -18.05 12.70 -30.29
C ASN A 159 -16.79 13.56 -30.05
N LYS A 160 -15.61 12.90 -29.98
CA LYS A 160 -14.32 13.57 -29.89
C LYS A 160 -13.32 12.95 -30.84
N GLU A 161 -12.36 13.76 -31.31
CA GLU A 161 -11.23 13.26 -32.07
C GLU A 161 -10.33 12.37 -31.19
N SER A 162 -9.73 11.36 -31.82
CA SER A 162 -8.76 10.49 -31.13
C SER A 162 -7.51 11.28 -30.77
N ARG A 163 -7.15 11.25 -29.48
CA ARG A 163 -5.93 11.91 -28.97
C ARG A 163 -4.65 11.17 -29.39
N GLY A 164 -4.77 9.91 -29.82
CA GLY A 164 -3.63 9.02 -29.94
C GLY A 164 -3.19 8.44 -28.60
N GLY A 165 -2.16 7.62 -28.61
CA GLY A 165 -1.59 6.98 -27.42
C GLY A 165 -0.39 6.12 -27.79
N PHE A 166 0.15 5.34 -26.81
CA PHE A 166 1.22 4.34 -27.03
C PHE A 166 2.46 4.88 -27.77
N GLY A 167 2.87 6.12 -27.47
CA GLY A 167 4.03 6.75 -28.10
C GLY A 167 3.70 7.54 -29.35
N SER A 168 2.42 7.84 -29.64
CA SER A 168 1.99 8.69 -30.76
C SER A 168 2.62 10.09 -30.75
N THR A 169 3.15 10.57 -29.61
CA THR A 169 3.88 11.84 -29.47
C THR A 169 5.38 11.73 -29.80
N GLY A 170 5.84 10.54 -30.21
CA GLY A 170 7.25 10.29 -30.55
C GLY A 170 8.14 10.04 -29.33
N ARG A 171 9.42 9.74 -29.61
CA ARG A 171 10.45 9.52 -28.57
C ARG A 171 11.35 10.72 -28.31
N LYS A 172 11.19 11.81 -29.08
CA LYS A 172 11.94 13.08 -28.96
C LYS A 172 11.03 14.25 -29.22
#